data_03fc8e035fa8639a157cafda2dabf925
#
_entry.id   03fc8e035fa8639a157cafda2dabf925
#
_cell.length_a   1.000
_cell.length_b   1.000
_cell.length_c   1.000
_cell.angle_alpha   90.00
_cell.angle_beta   90.00
_cell.angle_gamma   90.00
#
_symmetry.space_group_name_H-M   'P 1'
#
loop_
_entity.id
_entity.type
_entity.pdbx_description
1 polymer ?
#
loop_
_entity_poly.entity_id
_entity_poly.type
_entity_poly.pdbx_seq_one_letter_code
_entity_poly.pdbx_strand_id
1 'polypeptide(L)'
;MTLQADLRAWLDWYRAMGASDWVGERPVDRRAALGPAAEPDRPSEMWSPPRPGARPAAPPPLRTARSVAASARETAAACRTIAELERALAAFDGCALKETALNLCFADGNPGAEIMLIGEAPGAEEDRRGKPFVGPSGQLLDRMLATIGLDRSKVYITNVIYWRPPGNRSPTPAEIAACQPFLERQIELIRPRLIVFVGGIAARGLLGVKEGVTKLRGRRLSYPLADGTSVPAMVMFHPAYLLRQPAQKRLAWRDLLAIRRLLSATRP
;
A
#
# COMPACT_ATOMS: atom_id res chain seq x y z
N MET A 1 13.34 -39.45 12.63
CA MET A 1 12.24 -38.55 12.27
C MET A 1 11.37 -39.29 11.29
N THR A 2 10.10 -39.52 11.58
CA THR A 2 9.22 -40.37 10.79
C THR A 2 8.58 -39.53 9.69
N LEU A 3 8.39 -40.13 8.50
CA LEU A 3 7.77 -39.54 7.29
C LEU A 3 6.45 -38.79 7.61
N GLN A 4 5.71 -39.24 8.63
CA GLN A 4 4.47 -38.61 9.09
C GLN A 4 4.68 -37.26 9.81
N ALA A 5 5.80 -37.06 10.52
CA ALA A 5 6.10 -35.80 11.18
C ALA A 5 6.47 -34.71 10.14
N ASP A 6 7.21 -35.11 9.10
CA ASP A 6 7.60 -34.22 8.00
C ASP A 6 6.37 -33.80 7.16
N LEU A 7 5.43 -34.73 6.94
CA LEU A 7 4.19 -34.44 6.20
C LEU A 7 3.28 -33.46 6.95
N ARG A 8 3.14 -33.60 8.28
CA ARG A 8 2.39 -32.66 9.12
C ARG A 8 3.00 -31.26 9.12
N ALA A 9 4.31 -31.16 9.31
CA ALA A 9 5.02 -29.89 9.25
C ALA A 9 4.86 -29.20 7.89
N TRP A 10 4.83 -29.99 6.81
CA TRP A 10 4.58 -29.51 5.44
C TRP A 10 3.15 -29.03 5.26
N LEU A 11 2.16 -29.73 5.77
CA LEU A 11 0.75 -29.35 5.72
C LEU A 11 0.47 -28.10 6.57
N ASP A 12 1.06 -27.98 7.75
CA ASP A 12 0.95 -26.81 8.61
C ASP A 12 1.62 -25.59 7.96
N TRP A 13 2.73 -25.80 7.25
CA TRP A 13 3.37 -24.76 6.47
C TRP A 13 2.48 -24.28 5.32
N TYR A 14 1.83 -25.18 4.56
CA TYR A 14 0.89 -24.81 3.50
C TYR A 14 -0.34 -24.09 4.05
N ARG A 15 -0.90 -24.51 5.19
CA ARG A 15 -1.98 -23.81 5.88
C ARG A 15 -1.57 -22.41 6.32
N ALA A 16 -0.41 -22.26 6.92
CA ALA A 16 0.16 -20.97 7.32
C ALA A 16 0.42 -20.05 6.13
N MET A 17 0.58 -20.62 4.92
CA MET A 17 0.76 -19.91 3.65
C MET A 17 -0.56 -19.58 2.95
N GLY A 18 -1.72 -19.89 3.55
CA GLY A 18 -3.04 -19.52 3.04
C GLY A 18 -3.68 -20.55 2.11
N ALA A 19 -3.18 -21.78 2.03
CA ALA A 19 -3.85 -22.86 1.31
C ALA A 19 -5.01 -23.39 2.16
N SER A 20 -6.23 -22.95 1.89
CA SER A 20 -7.45 -23.35 2.61
C SER A 20 -8.23 -24.48 1.93
N ASP A 21 -7.97 -24.72 0.64
CA ASP A 21 -8.72 -25.70 -0.15
C ASP A 21 -7.83 -26.87 -0.57
N TRP A 22 -8.28 -28.07 -0.26
CA TRP A 22 -7.69 -29.33 -0.72
C TRP A 22 -8.45 -29.81 -1.95
N VAL A 23 -7.72 -30.11 -3.01
CA VAL A 23 -8.31 -30.70 -4.22
C VAL A 23 -8.40 -32.21 -3.98
N GLY A 24 -9.60 -32.74 -3.92
CA GLY A 24 -9.84 -34.20 -3.86
C GLY A 24 -9.53 -34.88 -5.21
N GLU A 25 -9.32 -36.18 -5.19
CA GLU A 25 -9.02 -36.98 -6.40
C GLU A 25 -10.17 -37.03 -7.41
N ARG A 26 -11.37 -36.57 -7.04
CA ARG A 26 -12.55 -36.49 -7.91
C ARG A 26 -13.01 -35.06 -8.10
N PRO A 27 -13.35 -34.65 -9.34
CA PRO A 27 -13.93 -33.33 -9.59
C PRO A 27 -15.25 -33.20 -8.84
N VAL A 28 -15.41 -32.11 -8.08
CA VAL A 28 -16.68 -31.76 -7.43
C VAL A 28 -17.37 -30.71 -8.28
N ASP A 29 -18.58 -30.98 -8.74
CA ASP A 29 -19.43 -30.01 -9.43
C ASP A 29 -19.98 -29.01 -8.41
N ARG A 30 -19.29 -27.87 -8.26
CA ARG A 30 -19.71 -26.78 -7.34
C ARG A 30 -20.96 -26.04 -7.83
N ARG A 31 -21.42 -26.26 -9.09
CA ARG A 31 -22.66 -25.65 -9.59
C ARG A 31 -23.89 -26.39 -9.06
N ALA A 32 -23.78 -27.69 -8.85
CA ALA A 32 -24.85 -28.49 -8.26
C ALA A 32 -25.12 -28.21 -6.78
N ALA A 33 -24.17 -27.62 -6.06
CA ALA A 33 -24.29 -27.23 -4.65
C ALA A 33 -24.96 -25.88 -4.45
N LEU A 34 -25.12 -25.08 -5.50
CA LEU A 34 -25.89 -23.84 -5.48
C LEU A 34 -27.31 -24.19 -5.91
N GLY A 35 -28.24 -24.35 -4.97
CA GLY A 35 -29.68 -24.48 -5.27
C GLY A 35 -30.15 -23.34 -6.17
N PRO A 36 -31.34 -23.45 -6.79
CA PRO A 36 -31.86 -22.45 -7.71
C PRO A 36 -31.84 -21.08 -7.01
N ALA A 37 -31.23 -20.11 -7.68
CA ALA A 37 -31.17 -18.74 -7.19
C ALA A 37 -32.62 -18.26 -6.94
N ALA A 38 -32.92 -17.84 -5.72
CA ALA A 38 -34.17 -17.16 -5.41
C ALA A 38 -34.24 -15.91 -6.31
N GLU A 39 -35.32 -15.77 -7.07
CA GLU A 39 -35.62 -14.55 -7.82
C GLU A 39 -35.64 -13.39 -6.83
N PRO A 40 -34.96 -12.29 -7.12
CA PRO A 40 -35.04 -11.11 -6.26
C PRO A 40 -36.49 -10.57 -6.30
N ASP A 41 -37.11 -10.56 -5.13
CA ASP A 41 -38.39 -9.89 -4.87
C ASP A 41 -38.21 -8.40 -5.30
N ARG A 42 -38.87 -8.02 -6.38
CA ARG A 42 -38.87 -6.62 -6.85
C ARG A 42 -39.91 -5.87 -6.05
N PRO A 43 -39.52 -4.92 -5.18
CA PRO A 43 -40.49 -4.00 -4.64
C PRO A 43 -41.06 -3.18 -5.81
N SER A 44 -42.38 -3.27 -6.01
CA SER A 44 -43.11 -2.37 -6.89
C SER A 44 -43.22 -0.98 -6.25
N GLU A 45 -42.08 -0.26 -6.21
CA GLU A 45 -42.14 1.16 -5.94
C GLU A 45 -42.67 1.88 -7.17
N MET A 46 -43.89 2.41 -7.07
CA MET A 46 -44.48 3.30 -8.07
C MET A 46 -43.58 4.52 -8.25
N TRP A 47 -42.88 4.55 -9.39
CA TRP A 47 -42.10 5.71 -9.83
C TRP A 47 -43.05 6.94 -9.92
N SER A 48 -42.89 7.90 -9.02
CA SER A 48 -43.53 9.19 -9.08
C SER A 48 -42.61 10.15 -9.88
N PRO A 49 -43.06 10.79 -10.94
CA PRO A 49 -42.24 11.73 -11.67
C PRO A 49 -41.85 12.92 -10.78
N PRO A 50 -40.63 13.43 -10.89
CA PRO A 50 -40.18 14.57 -10.10
C PRO A 50 -40.95 15.80 -10.44
N ARG A 51 -41.33 16.59 -9.42
CA ARG A 51 -42.07 17.85 -9.58
C ARG A 51 -41.27 18.83 -10.46
N PRO A 52 -41.88 19.47 -11.46
CA PRO A 52 -41.22 20.50 -12.26
C PRO A 52 -41.02 21.76 -11.39
N GLY A 53 -39.78 22.09 -11.06
CA GLY A 53 -39.50 23.36 -10.36
C GLY A 53 -38.14 23.48 -9.67
N ALA A 54 -37.39 22.40 -9.42
CA ALA A 54 -36.04 22.53 -8.91
C ALA A 54 -35.05 22.50 -10.08
N ARG A 55 -34.50 23.65 -10.44
CA ARG A 55 -33.33 23.70 -11.32
C ARG A 55 -32.23 22.85 -10.71
N PRO A 56 -31.70 21.82 -11.39
CA PRO A 56 -30.57 21.06 -10.82
C PRO A 56 -29.44 22.03 -10.50
N ALA A 57 -28.90 21.96 -9.31
CA ALA A 57 -27.69 22.68 -8.97
C ALA A 57 -26.64 22.36 -10.04
N ALA A 58 -25.99 23.39 -10.58
CA ALA A 58 -24.94 23.20 -11.57
C ALA A 58 -23.92 22.19 -11.01
N PRO A 59 -23.52 21.17 -11.80
CA PRO A 59 -22.52 20.23 -11.34
C PRO A 59 -21.27 21.02 -10.93
N PRO A 60 -20.60 20.65 -9.82
CA PRO A 60 -19.39 21.33 -9.40
C PRO A 60 -18.38 21.32 -10.55
N PRO A 61 -17.60 22.39 -10.76
CA PRO A 61 -16.67 22.49 -11.86
C PRO A 61 -15.72 21.30 -11.84
N LEU A 62 -15.56 20.62 -12.98
CA LEU A 62 -14.67 19.48 -13.15
C LEU A 62 -13.25 19.92 -12.76
N ARG A 63 -12.77 19.43 -11.61
CA ARG A 63 -11.40 19.68 -11.17
C ARG A 63 -10.44 18.93 -12.09
N THR A 64 -9.51 19.63 -12.73
CA THR A 64 -8.46 19.00 -13.52
C THR A 64 -7.45 18.32 -12.58
N ALA A 65 -6.80 17.24 -13.03
CA ALA A 65 -5.75 16.57 -12.22
C ALA A 65 -4.64 17.57 -11.79
N ARG A 66 -4.35 18.58 -12.63
CA ARG A 66 -3.38 19.63 -12.34
C ARG A 66 -3.83 20.56 -11.19
N SER A 67 -5.11 20.96 -11.18
CA SER A 67 -5.67 21.80 -10.11
C SER A 67 -5.75 21.04 -8.79
N VAL A 68 -6.07 19.74 -8.83
CA VAL A 68 -6.07 18.86 -7.66
C VAL A 68 -4.67 18.73 -7.07
N ALA A 69 -3.66 18.44 -7.90
CA ALA A 69 -2.27 18.32 -7.44
C ALA A 69 -1.73 19.64 -6.87
N ALA A 70 -2.12 20.79 -7.42
CA ALA A 70 -1.75 22.11 -6.89
C ALA A 70 -2.37 22.34 -5.50
N SER A 71 -3.67 22.09 -5.34
CA SER A 71 -4.38 22.19 -4.05
C SER A 71 -3.79 21.20 -3.01
N ALA A 72 -3.46 19.97 -3.43
CA ALA A 72 -2.81 18.99 -2.55
C ALA A 72 -1.45 19.50 -2.05
N ARG A 73 -0.65 20.11 -2.95
CA ARG A 73 0.67 20.66 -2.59
C ARG A 73 0.55 21.83 -1.60
N GLU A 74 -0.37 22.74 -1.83
CA GLU A 74 -0.63 23.86 -0.93
C GLU A 74 -1.09 23.36 0.46
N THR A 75 -2.04 22.43 0.49
CA THR A 75 -2.55 21.83 1.73
C THR A 75 -1.45 21.10 2.50
N ALA A 76 -0.63 20.30 1.82
CA ALA A 76 0.46 19.57 2.46
C ALA A 76 1.57 20.49 2.98
N ALA A 77 1.94 21.51 2.22
CA ALA A 77 2.98 22.47 2.59
C ALA A 77 2.62 23.28 3.85
N ALA A 78 1.35 23.54 4.10
CA ALA A 78 0.89 24.23 5.30
C ALA A 78 1.08 23.42 6.59
N CYS A 79 1.20 22.10 6.52
CA CYS A 79 1.34 21.21 7.67
C CYS A 79 2.77 21.20 8.20
N ARG A 80 2.93 21.33 9.52
CA ARG A 80 4.23 21.34 10.20
C ARG A 80 4.52 20.06 10.98
N THR A 81 3.53 19.24 11.21
CA THR A 81 3.64 17.96 11.93
C THR A 81 2.96 16.83 11.16
N ILE A 82 3.34 15.59 11.47
CA ILE A 82 2.71 14.39 10.90
C ILE A 82 1.22 14.33 11.25
N ALA A 83 0.84 14.71 12.47
CA ALA A 83 -0.56 14.73 12.90
C ALA A 83 -1.41 15.80 12.17
N GLU A 84 -0.83 16.97 11.85
CA GLU A 84 -1.49 17.98 11.02
C GLU A 84 -1.67 17.47 9.59
N LEU A 85 -0.64 16.82 9.03
CA LEU A 85 -0.67 16.27 7.67
C LEU A 85 -1.72 15.17 7.53
N GLU A 86 -1.84 14.28 8.52
CA GLU A 86 -2.87 13.23 8.55
C GLU A 86 -4.28 13.84 8.57
N ARG A 87 -4.53 14.82 9.43
CA ARG A 87 -5.84 15.53 9.48
C ARG A 87 -6.14 16.27 8.18
N ALA A 88 -5.16 16.93 7.61
CA ALA A 88 -5.30 17.65 6.34
C ALA A 88 -5.62 16.68 5.19
N LEU A 89 -4.94 15.54 5.13
CA LEU A 89 -5.23 14.51 4.14
C LEU A 89 -6.61 13.89 4.35
N ALA A 90 -7.02 13.61 5.59
CA ALA A 90 -8.35 13.10 5.91
C ALA A 90 -9.47 14.06 5.45
N ALA A 91 -9.24 15.37 5.51
CA ALA A 91 -10.17 16.40 5.04
C ALA A 91 -10.08 16.63 3.52
N PHE A 92 -9.02 16.19 2.85
CA PHE A 92 -8.79 16.45 1.43
C PHE A 92 -9.71 15.61 0.53
N ASP A 93 -10.44 16.29 -0.38
CA ASP A 93 -11.45 15.68 -1.27
C ASP A 93 -10.98 15.61 -2.74
N GLY A 94 -9.68 15.74 -2.98
CA GLY A 94 -9.13 15.71 -4.33
C GLY A 94 -8.84 14.30 -4.88
N CYS A 95 -8.94 13.25 -4.07
CA CYS A 95 -8.70 11.87 -4.50
C CYS A 95 -10.02 11.08 -4.49
N ALA A 96 -10.49 10.66 -5.68
CA ALA A 96 -11.75 9.92 -5.82
C ALA A 96 -11.75 8.57 -5.09
N LEU A 97 -10.60 8.00 -4.79
CA LEU A 97 -10.51 6.75 -4.00
C LEU A 97 -11.06 6.89 -2.59
N LYS A 98 -11.09 8.12 -2.03
CA LYS A 98 -11.67 8.40 -0.73
C LYS A 98 -13.16 8.04 -0.66
N GLU A 99 -13.89 8.18 -1.77
CA GLU A 99 -15.33 7.89 -1.84
C GLU A 99 -15.64 6.38 -1.79
N THR A 100 -14.68 5.54 -2.19
CA THR A 100 -14.89 4.08 -2.33
C THR A 100 -14.14 3.26 -1.27
N ALA A 101 -13.18 3.84 -0.57
CA ALA A 101 -12.45 3.21 0.51
C ALA A 101 -13.20 3.32 1.84
N LEU A 102 -13.01 2.33 2.71
CA LEU A 102 -13.60 2.32 4.06
C LEU A 102 -12.85 3.26 5.00
N ASN A 103 -11.52 3.27 4.92
CA ASN A 103 -10.66 4.03 5.82
C ASN A 103 -9.48 4.68 5.09
N LEU A 104 -9.00 5.76 5.68
CA LEU A 104 -7.69 6.33 5.38
C LEU A 104 -6.59 5.44 5.98
N CYS A 105 -5.68 4.96 5.16
CA CYS A 105 -4.49 4.20 5.58
C CYS A 105 -3.26 5.11 5.52
N PHE A 106 -3.14 6.05 6.48
CA PHE A 106 -2.13 7.09 6.44
C PHE A 106 -0.71 6.54 6.66
N ALA A 107 -0.47 5.97 7.82
CA ALA A 107 0.81 5.40 8.20
C ALA A 107 0.71 4.44 9.39
N ASP A 108 1.78 3.70 9.65
CA ASP A 108 1.99 2.92 10.88
C ASP A 108 3.47 2.95 11.28
N GLY A 109 3.75 2.64 12.54
CA GLY A 109 5.10 2.63 13.08
C GLY A 109 5.48 3.93 13.79
N ASN A 110 6.76 4.27 13.76
CA ASN A 110 7.33 5.37 14.55
C ASN A 110 7.70 6.57 13.66
N PRO A 111 7.08 7.74 13.83
CA PRO A 111 7.45 8.95 13.10
C PRO A 111 8.91 9.42 13.32
N GLY A 112 9.54 9.02 14.42
CA GLY A 112 10.96 9.28 14.68
C GLY A 112 11.91 8.21 14.16
N ALA A 113 11.44 7.26 13.33
CA ALA A 113 12.27 6.17 12.83
C ALA A 113 13.30 6.64 11.80
N GLU A 114 14.47 6.02 11.82
CA GLU A 114 15.53 6.28 10.84
C GLU A 114 15.25 5.71 9.45
N ILE A 115 14.29 4.78 9.32
CA ILE A 115 13.95 4.11 8.07
C ILE A 115 12.47 4.28 7.76
N MET A 116 12.17 4.66 6.53
CA MET A 116 10.82 4.80 5.99
C MET A 116 10.57 3.79 4.89
N LEU A 117 9.51 2.99 5.03
CA LEU A 117 9.06 2.00 4.06
C LEU A 117 7.86 2.57 3.30
N ILE A 118 7.92 2.57 1.97
CA ILE A 118 6.87 3.14 1.12
C ILE A 118 6.37 2.06 0.16
N GLY A 119 5.12 1.62 0.36
CA GLY A 119 4.42 0.70 -0.53
C GLY A 119 3.63 1.40 -1.63
N GLU A 120 2.83 0.64 -2.37
CA GLU A 120 2.01 1.13 -3.47
C GLU A 120 0.67 1.69 -2.99
N ALA A 121 -0.14 0.85 -2.37
CA ALA A 121 -1.53 1.13 -2.00
C ALA A 121 -2.01 0.20 -0.90
N PRO A 122 -3.05 0.58 -0.14
CA PRO A 122 -3.73 -0.31 0.78
C PRO A 122 -4.44 -1.45 0.06
N GLY A 123 -4.42 -2.65 0.66
CA GLY A 123 -5.26 -3.80 0.30
C GLY A 123 -6.55 -3.84 1.13
N ALA A 124 -7.30 -4.95 1.04
CA ALA A 124 -8.60 -5.09 1.72
C ALA A 124 -8.48 -5.08 3.25
N GLU A 125 -7.46 -5.74 3.81
CA GLU A 125 -7.24 -5.76 5.26
C GLU A 125 -6.77 -4.41 5.79
N GLU A 126 -5.93 -3.72 5.02
CA GLU A 126 -5.45 -2.38 5.31
C GLU A 126 -6.61 -1.39 5.33
N ASP A 127 -7.47 -1.43 4.31
CA ASP A 127 -8.66 -0.60 4.18
C ASP A 127 -9.63 -0.81 5.36
N ARG A 128 -9.83 -2.07 5.77
CA ARG A 128 -10.68 -2.41 6.91
C ARG A 128 -10.13 -1.90 8.26
N ARG A 129 -8.80 -1.90 8.43
CA ARG A 129 -8.14 -1.54 9.69
C ARG A 129 -7.64 -0.10 9.74
N GLY A 130 -7.63 0.62 8.62
CA GLY A 130 -7.08 1.97 8.52
C GLY A 130 -5.56 2.05 8.69
N LYS A 131 -4.82 0.96 8.45
CA LYS A 131 -3.38 0.89 8.65
C LYS A 131 -2.67 0.20 7.49
N PRO A 132 -1.49 0.68 7.03
CA PRO A 132 -0.72 0.04 5.97
C PRO A 132 -0.09 -1.28 6.43
N PHE A 133 0.02 -2.23 5.51
CA PHE A 133 0.73 -3.50 5.69
C PHE A 133 0.26 -4.33 6.90
N VAL A 134 -1.05 -4.51 7.10
CA VAL A 134 -1.61 -5.34 8.18
C VAL A 134 -2.19 -6.67 7.70
N GLY A 135 -2.35 -6.85 6.39
CA GLY A 135 -2.76 -8.10 5.77
C GLY A 135 -1.61 -9.12 5.62
N PRO A 136 -1.80 -10.21 4.86
CA PRO A 136 -0.79 -11.27 4.66
C PRO A 136 0.56 -10.74 4.16
N SER A 137 0.55 -9.73 3.28
CA SER A 137 1.76 -9.05 2.80
C SER A 137 2.49 -8.30 3.91
N GLY A 138 1.75 -7.65 4.80
CA GLY A 138 2.30 -6.94 5.93
C GLY A 138 2.90 -7.89 6.98
N GLN A 139 2.22 -9.00 7.26
CA GLN A 139 2.75 -10.04 8.14
C GLN A 139 4.06 -10.65 7.62
N LEU A 140 4.19 -10.81 6.29
CA LEU A 140 5.46 -11.20 5.70
C LEU A 140 6.51 -10.10 5.85
N LEU A 141 6.14 -8.82 5.63
CA LEU A 141 7.04 -7.68 5.85
C LEU A 141 7.57 -7.65 7.28
N ASP A 142 6.71 -7.84 8.28
CA ASP A 142 7.11 -7.87 9.70
C ASP A 142 8.13 -8.97 9.96
N ARG A 143 7.91 -10.18 9.43
CA ARG A 143 8.89 -11.28 9.52
C ARG A 143 10.21 -10.95 8.81
N MET A 144 10.15 -10.30 7.65
CA MET A 144 11.34 -9.87 6.91
C MET A 144 12.14 -8.83 7.70
N LEU A 145 11.49 -7.84 8.29
CA LEU A 145 12.12 -6.82 9.12
C LEU A 145 12.76 -7.43 10.37
N ALA A 146 12.07 -8.37 11.03
CA ALA A 146 12.61 -9.07 12.21
C ALA A 146 13.93 -9.78 11.94
N THR A 147 14.16 -10.29 10.71
CA THR A 147 15.43 -10.96 10.34
C THR A 147 16.64 -10.02 10.36
N ILE A 148 16.41 -8.72 10.28
CA ILE A 148 17.48 -7.70 10.35
C ILE A 148 17.42 -6.86 11.65
N GLY A 149 16.66 -7.32 12.65
CA GLY A 149 16.54 -6.69 13.97
C GLY A 149 15.64 -5.47 14.01
N LEU A 150 14.77 -5.30 13.01
CA LEU A 150 13.76 -4.24 12.93
C LEU A 150 12.37 -4.79 13.26
N ASP A 151 11.53 -3.91 13.77
CA ASP A 151 10.11 -4.11 14.01
C ASP A 151 9.35 -2.80 13.75
N ARG A 152 8.03 -2.80 13.89
CA ARG A 152 7.20 -1.60 13.61
C ARG A 152 7.54 -0.39 14.49
N SER A 153 8.11 -0.58 15.68
CA SER A 153 8.54 0.53 16.53
C SER A 153 9.81 1.25 16.03
N LYS A 154 10.55 0.60 15.13
CA LYS A 154 11.84 1.08 14.58
C LYS A 154 11.73 1.53 13.12
N VAL A 155 10.56 1.43 12.51
CA VAL A 155 10.31 1.81 11.12
C VAL A 155 9.11 2.73 11.04
N TYR A 156 9.02 3.52 9.97
CA TYR A 156 7.81 4.23 9.56
C TYR A 156 7.32 3.64 8.26
N ILE A 157 6.04 3.28 8.19
CA ILE A 157 5.45 2.56 7.05
C ILE A 157 4.30 3.37 6.47
N THR A 158 4.30 3.60 5.17
CA THR A 158 3.21 4.25 4.43
C THR A 158 3.12 3.72 2.99
N ASN A 159 2.24 4.31 2.19
CA ASN A 159 2.07 4.00 0.77
C ASN A 159 2.10 5.26 -0.09
N VAL A 160 2.24 5.09 -1.42
CA VAL A 160 2.13 6.17 -2.41
C VAL A 160 0.72 6.75 -2.41
N ILE A 161 -0.30 5.91 -2.25
CA ILE A 161 -1.68 6.33 -2.08
C ILE A 161 -2.25 5.79 -0.76
N TYR A 162 -3.20 6.52 -0.19
CA TYR A 162 -3.68 6.31 1.17
C TYR A 162 -5.05 5.64 1.25
N TRP A 163 -5.74 5.49 0.13
CA TRP A 163 -7.05 4.85 0.02
C TRP A 163 -6.98 3.68 -0.94
N ARG A 164 -7.72 2.63 -0.63
CA ARG A 164 -7.72 1.40 -1.40
C ARG A 164 -8.37 1.58 -2.77
N PRO A 165 -7.68 1.24 -3.88
CA PRO A 165 -8.33 1.18 -5.20
C PRO A 165 -9.33 0.02 -5.29
N PRO A 166 -10.50 0.21 -5.91
CA PRO A 166 -11.48 -0.86 -6.14
C PRO A 166 -10.83 -2.09 -6.77
N GLY A 167 -11.17 -3.28 -6.24
CA GLY A 167 -10.60 -4.54 -6.74
C GLY A 167 -9.10 -4.72 -6.57
N ASN A 168 -8.43 -3.90 -5.73
CA ASN A 168 -6.96 -3.86 -5.58
C ASN A 168 -6.22 -3.63 -6.91
N ARG A 169 -6.81 -2.88 -7.85
CA ARG A 169 -6.10 -2.46 -9.08
C ARG A 169 -4.93 -1.54 -8.74
N SER A 170 -3.99 -1.42 -9.63
CA SER A 170 -2.94 -0.39 -9.50
C SER A 170 -3.55 1.01 -9.58
N PRO A 171 -3.00 1.98 -8.83
CA PRO A 171 -3.45 3.35 -8.86
C PRO A 171 -3.19 4.00 -10.23
N THR A 172 -4.10 4.89 -10.62
CA THR A 172 -3.95 5.71 -11.82
C THR A 172 -2.95 6.85 -11.60
N PRO A 173 -2.37 7.42 -12.67
CA PRO A 173 -1.50 8.59 -12.55
C PRO A 173 -2.17 9.79 -11.85
N ALA A 174 -3.47 9.99 -12.04
CA ALA A 174 -4.23 11.07 -11.39
C ALA A 174 -4.36 10.85 -9.87
N GLU A 175 -4.62 9.61 -9.44
CA GLU A 175 -4.68 9.23 -8.02
C GLU A 175 -3.31 9.39 -7.34
N ILE A 176 -2.24 8.99 -8.01
CA ILE A 176 -0.88 9.21 -7.54
C ILE A 176 -0.59 10.71 -7.40
N ALA A 177 -0.89 11.51 -8.42
CA ALA A 177 -0.66 12.95 -8.41
C ALA A 177 -1.43 13.69 -7.31
N ALA A 178 -2.62 13.20 -6.94
CA ALA A 178 -3.41 13.75 -5.84
C ALA A 178 -2.80 13.45 -4.46
N CYS A 179 -2.17 12.28 -4.27
CA CYS A 179 -1.61 11.83 -3.01
C CYS A 179 -0.12 12.20 -2.82
N GLN A 180 0.63 12.29 -3.91
CA GLN A 180 2.08 12.48 -3.90
C GLN A 180 2.54 13.68 -3.07
N PRO A 181 1.92 14.89 -3.12
CA PRO A 181 2.37 16.01 -2.29
C PRO A 181 2.32 15.74 -0.79
N PHE A 182 1.36 14.95 -0.31
CA PHE A 182 1.29 14.55 1.09
C PHE A 182 2.42 13.58 1.46
N LEU A 183 2.77 12.66 0.56
CA LEU A 183 3.88 11.73 0.77
C LEU A 183 5.23 12.46 0.75
N GLU A 184 5.44 13.38 -0.18
CA GLU A 184 6.61 14.24 -0.21
C GLU A 184 6.75 14.99 1.11
N ARG A 185 5.65 15.55 1.63
CA ARG A 185 5.64 16.23 2.92
C ARG A 185 5.89 15.30 4.11
N GLN A 186 5.40 14.06 4.09
CA GLN A 186 5.75 13.05 5.09
C GLN A 186 7.27 12.82 5.14
N ILE A 187 7.89 12.64 3.97
CA ILE A 187 9.33 12.42 3.88
C ILE A 187 10.11 13.63 4.42
N GLU A 188 9.66 14.85 4.10
CA GLU A 188 10.29 16.09 4.61
C GLU A 188 10.16 16.25 6.12
N LEU A 189 9.01 15.89 6.70
CA LEU A 189 8.77 16.03 8.15
C LEU A 189 9.50 14.94 8.96
N ILE A 190 9.59 13.73 8.45
CA ILE A 190 10.24 12.59 9.10
C ILE A 190 11.77 12.66 8.94
N ARG A 191 12.26 13.10 7.77
CA ARG A 191 13.69 13.10 7.40
C ARG A 191 14.39 11.79 7.71
N PRO A 192 13.90 10.67 7.13
CA PRO A 192 14.49 9.38 7.40
C PRO A 192 15.92 9.32 6.87
N ARG A 193 16.78 8.50 7.48
CA ARG A 193 18.15 8.25 6.99
C ARG A 193 18.17 7.30 5.80
N LEU A 194 17.12 6.51 5.62
CA LEU A 194 16.96 5.58 4.50
C LEU A 194 15.49 5.45 4.11
N ILE A 195 15.20 5.58 2.82
CA ILE A 195 13.90 5.23 2.24
C ILE A 195 14.00 3.85 1.58
N VAL A 196 13.03 2.97 1.86
CA VAL A 196 12.91 1.67 1.19
C VAL A 196 11.59 1.64 0.43
N PHE A 197 11.67 1.64 -0.88
CA PHE A 197 10.52 1.44 -1.76
C PHE A 197 10.17 -0.05 -1.83
N VAL A 198 8.98 -0.40 -1.37
CA VAL A 198 8.46 -1.75 -1.31
C VAL A 198 7.66 -2.02 -2.59
N GLY A 199 8.34 -2.47 -3.65
CA GLY A 199 7.77 -2.71 -4.97
C GLY A 199 8.17 -1.66 -6.02
N GLY A 200 7.92 -1.99 -7.29
CA GLY A 200 8.37 -1.16 -8.42
C GLY A 200 7.51 0.07 -8.67
N ILE A 201 6.24 0.05 -8.29
CA ILE A 201 5.32 1.18 -8.53
C ILE A 201 5.69 2.36 -7.63
N ALA A 202 5.92 2.11 -6.34
CA ALA A 202 6.39 3.13 -5.41
C ALA A 202 7.72 3.77 -5.88
N ALA A 203 8.68 2.95 -6.31
CA ALA A 203 9.95 3.45 -6.81
C ALA A 203 9.81 4.30 -8.08
N ARG A 204 9.02 3.85 -9.06
CA ARG A 204 8.83 4.59 -10.32
C ARG A 204 8.12 5.93 -10.10
N GLY A 205 7.09 5.94 -9.26
CA GLY A 205 6.31 7.16 -8.99
C GLY A 205 7.15 8.27 -8.36
N LEU A 206 8.02 7.91 -7.41
CA LEU A 206 8.76 8.88 -6.61
C LEU A 206 10.17 9.19 -7.14
N LEU A 207 10.84 8.23 -7.77
CA LEU A 207 12.20 8.43 -8.30
C LEU A 207 12.19 8.85 -9.78
N GLY A 208 11.04 8.85 -10.46
CA GLY A 208 10.97 9.17 -11.89
C GLY A 208 11.68 8.16 -12.80
N VAL A 209 12.00 6.95 -12.31
CA VAL A 209 12.73 5.93 -13.05
C VAL A 209 11.77 5.04 -13.86
N LYS A 210 12.23 4.60 -15.05
CA LYS A 210 11.44 3.74 -15.95
C LYS A 210 11.70 2.24 -15.72
N GLU A 211 12.79 1.90 -15.07
CA GLU A 211 13.22 0.52 -14.88
C GLU A 211 12.27 -0.26 -13.96
N GLY A 212 12.17 -1.57 -14.23
CA GLY A 212 11.40 -2.48 -13.39
C GLY A 212 12.11 -2.81 -12.06
N VAL A 213 11.33 -3.29 -11.08
CA VAL A 213 11.83 -3.64 -9.74
C VAL A 213 13.00 -4.63 -9.76
N THR A 214 13.03 -5.55 -10.71
CA THR A 214 14.12 -6.54 -10.86
C THR A 214 15.47 -5.91 -11.18
N LYS A 215 15.49 -4.77 -11.86
CA LYS A 215 16.71 -4.00 -12.17
C LYS A 215 17.06 -3.00 -11.07
N LEU A 216 16.06 -2.47 -10.37
CA LEU A 216 16.25 -1.45 -9.33
C LEU A 216 16.61 -2.03 -7.97
N ARG A 217 16.10 -3.25 -7.65
CA ARG A 217 16.29 -3.84 -6.34
C ARG A 217 17.76 -4.00 -5.97
N GLY A 218 18.05 -3.76 -4.71
CA GLY A 218 19.41 -3.89 -4.15
C GLY A 218 20.39 -2.81 -4.60
N ARG A 219 20.00 -1.89 -5.50
CA ARG A 219 20.84 -0.75 -5.89
C ARG A 219 20.73 0.36 -4.85
N ARG A 220 21.82 1.07 -4.63
CA ARG A 220 21.81 2.34 -3.89
C ARG A 220 21.32 3.43 -4.82
N LEU A 221 20.25 4.07 -4.40
CA LEU A 221 19.60 5.18 -5.09
C LEU A 221 19.59 6.40 -4.15
N SER A 222 19.15 7.54 -4.65
CA SER A 222 19.02 8.75 -3.88
C SER A 222 17.66 9.38 -4.17
N TYR A 223 16.95 9.80 -3.12
CA TYR A 223 15.69 10.54 -3.23
C TYR A 223 15.96 12.02 -2.96
N PRO A 224 15.73 12.93 -3.93
CA PRO A 224 15.96 14.36 -3.74
C PRO A 224 14.87 14.96 -2.84
N LEU A 225 15.27 15.85 -1.93
CA LEU A 225 14.37 16.68 -1.11
C LEU A 225 14.25 18.08 -1.69
N ALA A 226 13.19 18.80 -1.31
CA ALA A 226 12.93 20.16 -1.79
C ALA A 226 14.00 21.18 -1.36
N ASP A 227 14.73 20.91 -0.28
CA ASP A 227 15.83 21.76 0.22
C ASP A 227 17.17 21.54 -0.50
N GLY A 228 17.19 20.73 -1.57
CA GLY A 228 18.39 20.41 -2.34
C GLY A 228 19.25 19.29 -1.74
N THR A 229 18.91 18.80 -0.55
CA THR A 229 19.54 17.60 0.02
C THR A 229 18.94 16.32 -0.55
N SER A 230 19.46 15.16 -0.17
CA SER A 230 18.92 13.89 -0.62
C SER A 230 18.98 12.82 0.45
N VAL A 231 18.05 11.87 0.40
CA VAL A 231 17.99 10.73 1.29
C VAL A 231 18.41 9.48 0.53
N PRO A 232 19.33 8.66 1.06
CA PRO A 232 19.63 7.34 0.52
C PRO A 232 18.36 6.51 0.34
N ALA A 233 18.26 5.82 -0.80
CA ALA A 233 17.07 5.03 -1.11
C ALA A 233 17.43 3.65 -1.65
N MET A 234 16.59 2.66 -1.38
CA MET A 234 16.67 1.32 -1.93
C MET A 234 15.30 0.84 -2.42
N VAL A 235 15.31 -0.12 -3.32
CA VAL A 235 14.10 -0.80 -3.80
C VAL A 235 14.20 -2.28 -3.43
N MET A 236 13.11 -2.85 -2.93
CA MET A 236 12.96 -4.28 -2.67
C MET A 236 11.69 -4.84 -3.32
N PHE A 237 11.59 -6.16 -3.43
CA PHE A 237 10.35 -6.79 -3.87
C PHE A 237 9.21 -6.53 -2.89
N HIS A 238 8.01 -6.30 -3.43
CA HIS A 238 6.81 -6.23 -2.60
C HIS A 238 6.50 -7.61 -1.97
N PRO A 239 6.15 -7.70 -0.68
CA PRO A 239 5.85 -8.97 -0.04
C PRO A 239 4.75 -9.77 -0.73
N ALA A 240 3.72 -9.13 -1.30
CA ALA A 240 2.70 -9.81 -2.09
C ALA A 240 3.28 -10.58 -3.31
N TYR A 241 4.33 -10.04 -3.94
CA TYR A 241 5.04 -10.75 -4.99
C TYR A 241 5.79 -11.97 -4.45
N LEU A 242 6.40 -11.86 -3.28
CA LEU A 242 7.13 -12.95 -2.62
C LEU A 242 6.23 -14.07 -2.10
N LEU A 243 4.95 -13.75 -1.79
CA LEU A 243 3.93 -14.75 -1.49
C LEU A 243 3.57 -15.57 -2.73
N ARG A 244 3.47 -14.92 -3.89
CA ARG A 244 3.17 -15.61 -5.17
C ARG A 244 4.39 -16.29 -5.79
N GLN A 245 5.59 -15.80 -5.49
CA GLN A 245 6.87 -16.29 -6.04
C GLN A 245 7.88 -16.56 -4.90
N PRO A 246 7.71 -17.65 -4.11
CA PRO A 246 8.53 -17.91 -2.93
C PRO A 246 10.03 -18.04 -3.23
N ALA A 247 10.41 -18.53 -4.41
CA ALA A 247 11.81 -18.64 -4.84
C ALA A 247 12.56 -17.30 -4.82
N GLN A 248 11.84 -16.17 -4.96
CA GLN A 248 12.43 -14.84 -4.94
C GLN A 248 12.76 -14.31 -3.54
N LYS A 249 12.34 -15.00 -2.47
CA LYS A 249 12.68 -14.64 -1.07
C LYS A 249 14.19 -14.60 -0.85
N ARG A 250 14.95 -15.45 -1.53
CA ARG A 250 16.43 -15.42 -1.50
C ARG A 250 17.00 -14.07 -1.96
N LEU A 251 16.39 -13.45 -2.95
CA LEU A 251 16.82 -12.14 -3.42
C LEU A 251 16.39 -11.03 -2.47
N ALA A 252 15.18 -11.11 -1.92
CA ALA A 252 14.71 -10.18 -0.89
C ALA A 252 15.60 -10.22 0.36
N TRP A 253 16.08 -11.40 0.75
CA TRP A 253 17.05 -11.54 1.85
C TRP A 253 18.33 -10.74 1.59
N ARG A 254 18.87 -10.79 0.36
CA ARG A 254 20.06 -9.98 -0.01
C ARG A 254 19.79 -8.48 0.11
N ASP A 255 18.59 -8.04 -0.27
CA ASP A 255 18.17 -6.64 -0.14
C ASP A 255 18.09 -6.22 1.33
N LEU A 256 17.51 -7.07 2.20
CA LEU A 256 17.44 -6.82 3.64
C LEU A 256 18.83 -6.71 4.29
N LEU A 257 19.78 -7.57 3.90
CA LEU A 257 21.16 -7.47 4.38
C LEU A 257 21.82 -6.17 3.91
N ALA A 258 21.55 -5.71 2.68
CA ALA A 258 22.07 -4.43 2.19
C ALA A 258 21.44 -3.24 2.94
N ILE A 259 20.13 -3.28 3.23
CA ILE A 259 19.43 -2.29 4.07
C ILE A 259 20.09 -2.22 5.46
N ARG A 260 20.31 -3.37 6.12
CA ARG A 260 20.97 -3.42 7.42
C ARG A 260 22.36 -2.80 7.40
N ARG A 261 23.16 -3.10 6.37
CA ARG A 261 24.51 -2.50 6.21
C ARG A 261 24.46 -0.98 6.04
N LEU A 262 23.51 -0.46 5.26
CA LEU A 262 23.36 0.98 5.10
C LEU A 262 22.99 1.66 6.42
N LEU A 263 22.05 1.10 7.18
CA LEU A 263 21.67 1.64 8.50
C LEU A 263 22.83 1.61 9.49
N SER A 264 23.68 0.57 9.46
CA SER A 264 24.84 0.47 10.34
C SER A 264 25.96 1.43 9.93
N ALA A 265 26.19 1.62 8.63
CA ALA A 265 27.27 2.48 8.10
C ALA A 265 27.01 3.99 8.30
N THR A 266 25.77 4.38 8.53
CA THR A 266 25.36 5.78 8.72
C THR A 266 25.15 6.15 10.20
N ARG A 267 25.45 5.27 11.15
CA ARG A 267 25.55 5.65 12.57
C ARG A 267 26.85 6.44 12.78
N PRO A 268 26.75 7.64 13.41
CA PRO A 268 27.92 8.45 13.76
C PRO A 268 28.85 7.71 14.70
#